data_0dad480ab8812009d3ab9af074c2bc74
#
_entry.id   0dad480ab8812009d3ab9af074c2bc74
#
_cell.length_a   1.000
_cell.length_b   1.000
_cell.length_c   1.000
_cell.angle_alpha   90.00
_cell.angle_beta   90.00
_cell.angle_gamma   90.00
#
_symmetry.space_group_name_H-M   'P 1'
#
loop_
_entity.id
_entity.type
_entity.pdbx_description
1 polymer ?
#
loop_
_entity_poly.entity_id
_entity_poly.type
_entity_poly.pdbx_seq_one_letter_code
_entity_poly.pdbx_strand_id
1 'polypeptide(L)'
;MNTITIVCSTRKIDENYVNHVKKSFSHPKNQYIFIENNGDKSLTQVYNEGIGQSTNDIVVFIHDDLEFETKNLTPKIIKLFDKNPEYGIIGLAGTNSLISGQWWEKRESMQGQVGHINGNKKYISKYSDSFGDKIKEVVIIDGLFMMIHKNRVKHNFDTRFEGFHFYDLPICLLNHLDGVKVGVTTKIKLYHKSIGMTDKKWLKNKLFFEALYEKHLSLIHI
;
A
#
# COMPACT_ATOMS: atom_id res chain seq x y z
N MET A 1 -17.34 -12.38 -4.80
CA MET A 1 -16.77 -12.45 -3.42
C MET A 1 -17.33 -11.31 -2.59
N ASN A 2 -17.66 -11.57 -1.32
CA ASN A 2 -18.27 -10.52 -0.49
C ASN A 2 -17.41 -10.11 0.70
N THR A 3 -16.20 -10.67 0.83
CA THR A 3 -15.30 -10.48 1.98
C THR A 3 -13.85 -10.26 1.55
N ILE A 4 -13.09 -9.61 2.41
CA ILE A 4 -11.66 -9.32 2.21
C ILE A 4 -10.88 -9.67 3.48
N THR A 5 -9.56 -9.80 3.36
CA THR A 5 -8.65 -9.90 4.49
C THR A 5 -7.97 -8.57 4.72
N ILE A 6 -7.90 -8.12 5.96
CA ILE A 6 -7.16 -6.93 6.38
C ILE A 6 -5.97 -7.38 7.20
N VAL A 7 -4.77 -6.99 6.79
CA VAL A 7 -3.50 -7.31 7.46
C VAL A 7 -2.87 -6.04 8.00
N CYS A 8 -2.51 -6.05 9.27
CA CYS A 8 -1.84 -4.95 9.95
C CYS A 8 -0.64 -5.48 10.75
N SER A 9 0.54 -4.93 10.50
CA SER A 9 1.70 -5.10 11.39
C SER A 9 1.68 -4.00 12.44
N THR A 10 1.83 -4.35 13.70
CA THR A 10 1.84 -3.38 14.80
C THR A 10 2.83 -3.79 15.90
N ARG A 11 3.37 -2.84 16.64
CA ARG A 11 4.25 -3.15 17.77
C ARG A 11 3.49 -3.80 18.93
N LYS A 12 2.24 -3.40 19.10
CA LYS A 12 1.34 -3.92 20.14
C LYS A 12 -0.09 -3.82 19.63
N ILE A 13 -0.87 -4.86 19.79
CA ILE A 13 -2.28 -4.84 19.43
C ILE A 13 -3.03 -3.89 20.37
N ASP A 14 -3.62 -2.84 19.79
CA ASP A 14 -4.48 -1.88 20.47
C ASP A 14 -5.94 -2.16 20.08
N GLU A 15 -6.73 -2.60 21.04
CA GLU A 15 -8.14 -2.92 20.83
C GLU A 15 -8.97 -1.72 20.32
N ASN A 16 -8.60 -0.49 20.68
CA ASN A 16 -9.26 0.70 20.14
C ASN A 16 -8.98 0.84 18.64
N TYR A 17 -7.73 0.60 18.22
CA TYR A 17 -7.37 0.62 16.80
C TYR A 17 -8.02 -0.54 16.04
N VAL A 18 -8.01 -1.75 16.60
CA VAL A 18 -8.71 -2.91 16.02
C VAL A 18 -10.19 -2.60 15.78
N ASN A 19 -10.88 -2.04 16.77
CA ASN A 19 -12.28 -1.66 16.66
C ASN A 19 -12.50 -0.53 15.64
N HIS A 20 -11.60 0.44 15.57
CA HIS A 20 -11.62 1.49 14.54
C HIS A 20 -11.52 0.92 13.13
N VAL A 21 -10.60 -0.03 12.90
CA VAL A 21 -10.44 -0.73 11.62
C VAL A 21 -11.71 -1.51 11.29
N LYS A 22 -12.19 -2.38 12.20
CA LYS A 22 -13.41 -3.19 12.02
C LYS A 22 -14.61 -2.32 11.65
N LYS A 23 -14.82 -1.19 12.35
CA LYS A 23 -15.89 -0.24 12.08
C LYS A 23 -15.75 0.43 10.71
N SER A 24 -14.53 0.71 10.26
CA SER A 24 -14.29 1.39 8.98
C SER A 24 -14.51 0.47 7.79
N PHE A 25 -14.14 -0.80 7.90
CA PHE A 25 -14.39 -1.81 6.87
C PHE A 25 -15.83 -2.35 6.89
N SER A 26 -16.50 -2.33 8.05
CA SER A 26 -17.96 -2.54 8.24
C SER A 26 -18.52 -3.83 7.62
N HIS A 27 -17.77 -4.94 7.61
CA HIS A 27 -18.28 -6.23 7.13
C HIS A 27 -17.97 -7.34 8.14
N PRO A 28 -19.02 -8.03 8.70
CA PRO A 28 -18.84 -8.95 9.82
C PRO A 28 -18.05 -10.21 9.49
N LYS A 29 -17.97 -10.58 8.21
CA LYS A 29 -17.27 -11.79 7.73
C LYS A 29 -15.88 -11.48 7.15
N ASN A 30 -15.37 -10.25 7.27
CA ASN A 30 -13.99 -9.98 6.92
C ASN A 30 -13.04 -10.73 7.84
N GLN A 31 -11.91 -11.15 7.28
CA GLN A 31 -10.81 -11.63 8.09
C GLN A 31 -9.92 -10.46 8.51
N TYR A 32 -9.56 -10.41 9.79
CA TYR A 32 -8.67 -9.39 10.35
C TYR A 32 -7.45 -10.10 10.94
N ILE A 33 -6.27 -9.78 10.45
CA ILE A 33 -4.98 -10.34 10.86
C ILE A 33 -4.12 -9.20 11.38
N PHE A 34 -4.00 -9.10 12.70
CA PHE A 34 -3.10 -8.17 13.36
C PHE A 34 -1.90 -8.96 13.86
N ILE A 35 -0.70 -8.63 13.37
CA ILE A 35 0.55 -9.32 13.70
C ILE A 35 1.40 -8.40 14.54
N GLU A 36 1.66 -8.81 15.79
CA GLU A 36 2.61 -8.10 16.64
C GLU A 36 4.03 -8.32 16.12
N ASN A 37 4.74 -7.21 15.91
CA ASN A 37 6.10 -7.21 15.40
C ASN A 37 6.90 -6.07 16.03
N ASN A 38 7.72 -6.40 17.00
CA ASN A 38 8.59 -5.45 17.71
C ASN A 38 9.91 -5.18 16.97
N GLY A 39 9.99 -5.52 15.69
CA GLY A 39 11.17 -5.34 14.85
C GLY A 39 11.98 -6.64 14.66
N ASP A 40 11.45 -7.77 15.10
CA ASP A 40 12.09 -9.10 14.96
C ASP A 40 11.99 -9.60 13.51
N LYS A 41 10.96 -9.20 12.79
CA LYS A 41 10.73 -9.51 11.37
C LYS A 41 10.74 -8.23 10.55
N SER A 42 11.17 -8.33 9.29
CA SER A 42 10.92 -7.26 8.32
C SER A 42 9.43 -7.16 7.98
N LEU A 43 8.99 -5.99 7.52
CA LEU A 43 7.59 -5.80 7.11
C LEU A 43 7.22 -6.70 5.93
N THR A 44 8.17 -6.98 5.04
CA THR A 44 8.02 -7.94 3.94
C THR A 44 7.72 -9.36 4.42
N GLN A 45 8.37 -9.81 5.49
CA GLN A 45 8.11 -11.12 6.11
C GLN A 45 6.73 -11.15 6.76
N VAL A 46 6.38 -10.11 7.52
CA VAL A 46 5.07 -10.00 8.19
C VAL A 46 3.93 -9.98 7.18
N TYR A 47 4.08 -9.23 6.08
CA TYR A 47 3.05 -9.15 5.07
C TYR A 47 2.92 -10.44 4.25
N ASN A 48 4.02 -11.14 3.98
CA ASN A 48 3.96 -12.48 3.37
C ASN A 48 3.28 -13.50 4.31
N GLU A 49 3.53 -13.42 5.61
CA GLU A 49 2.80 -14.22 6.61
C GLU A 49 1.30 -13.92 6.56
N GLY A 50 0.92 -12.65 6.49
CA GLY A 50 -0.47 -12.22 6.32
C GLY A 50 -1.12 -12.73 5.03
N ILE A 51 -0.38 -12.77 3.90
CA ILE A 51 -0.84 -13.39 2.66
C ILE A 51 -1.11 -14.88 2.86
N GLY A 52 -0.18 -15.59 3.49
CA GLY A 52 -0.29 -17.03 3.75
C GLY A 52 -1.48 -17.40 4.64
N GLN A 53 -1.81 -16.55 5.61
CA GLN A 53 -2.96 -16.75 6.50
C GLN A 53 -4.29 -16.30 5.87
N SER A 54 -4.25 -15.51 4.78
CA SER A 54 -5.44 -14.95 4.17
C SER A 54 -6.30 -15.98 3.46
N THR A 55 -7.58 -16.01 3.81
CA THR A 55 -8.61 -16.88 3.20
C THR A 55 -9.36 -16.22 2.05
N ASN A 56 -9.15 -14.91 1.82
CA ASN A 56 -9.81 -14.15 0.76
C ASN A 56 -8.84 -13.83 -0.39
N ASP A 57 -9.37 -13.60 -1.59
CA ASP A 57 -8.56 -13.21 -2.74
C ASP A 57 -8.07 -11.77 -2.67
N ILE A 58 -8.84 -10.89 -2.04
CA ILE A 58 -8.45 -9.50 -1.82
C ILE A 58 -7.87 -9.37 -0.42
N VAL A 59 -6.62 -8.90 -0.35
CA VAL A 59 -5.91 -8.61 0.89
C VAL A 59 -5.57 -7.12 0.93
N VAL A 60 -5.86 -6.49 2.06
CA VAL A 60 -5.58 -5.08 2.29
C VAL A 60 -4.55 -4.95 3.39
N PHE A 61 -3.39 -4.42 3.06
CA PHE A 61 -2.32 -4.11 4.00
C PHE A 61 -2.46 -2.69 4.48
N ILE A 62 -2.41 -2.50 5.79
CA ILE A 62 -2.59 -1.18 6.42
C ILE A 62 -1.52 -0.94 7.48
N HIS A 63 -1.09 0.30 7.63
CA HIS A 63 -0.31 0.74 8.79
C HIS A 63 -1.18 0.81 10.04
N ASP A 64 -0.57 0.72 11.21
CA ASP A 64 -1.25 0.73 12.52
C ASP A 64 -1.56 2.15 13.05
N ASP A 65 -1.30 3.18 12.27
CA ASP A 65 -1.50 4.58 12.61
C ASP A 65 -2.43 5.34 11.64
N LEU A 66 -3.29 4.60 10.92
CA LEU A 66 -4.25 5.20 9.98
C LEU A 66 -5.56 5.61 10.66
N GLU A 67 -6.07 6.77 10.29
CA GLU A 67 -7.42 7.23 10.64
C GLU A 67 -8.29 7.25 9.36
N PHE A 68 -9.30 6.40 9.30
CA PHE A 68 -10.17 6.26 8.13
C PHE A 68 -11.31 7.28 8.15
N GLU A 69 -11.32 8.18 7.15
CA GLU A 69 -12.46 9.08 6.89
C GLU A 69 -13.55 8.34 6.10
N THR A 70 -13.16 7.60 5.07
CA THR A 70 -14.09 6.77 4.30
C THR A 70 -14.56 5.57 5.12
N LYS A 71 -15.89 5.40 5.19
CA LYS A 71 -16.54 4.26 5.85
C LYS A 71 -17.05 3.25 4.82
N ASN A 72 -17.43 2.06 5.30
CA ASN A 72 -17.90 0.95 4.46
C ASN A 72 -16.87 0.62 3.36
N LEU A 73 -15.63 0.39 3.77
CA LEU A 73 -14.50 0.18 2.86
C LEU A 73 -14.65 -1.14 2.06
N THR A 74 -15.10 -2.22 2.71
CA THR A 74 -15.19 -3.54 2.08
C THR A 74 -15.92 -3.54 0.73
N PRO A 75 -17.19 -3.11 0.63
CA PRO A 75 -17.88 -3.12 -0.66
C PRO A 75 -17.26 -2.14 -1.67
N LYS A 76 -16.63 -1.06 -1.22
CA LYS A 76 -15.93 -0.13 -2.12
C LYS A 76 -14.69 -0.77 -2.73
N ILE A 77 -13.89 -1.49 -1.94
CA ILE A 77 -12.69 -2.18 -2.38
C ILE A 77 -13.03 -3.30 -3.35
N ILE A 78 -14.03 -4.13 -3.01
CA ILE A 78 -14.50 -5.19 -3.90
C ILE A 78 -14.92 -4.60 -5.25
N LYS A 79 -15.75 -3.54 -5.23
CA LYS A 79 -16.19 -2.85 -6.44
C LYS A 79 -15.05 -2.27 -7.28
N LEU A 80 -13.95 -1.79 -6.64
CA LEU A 80 -12.78 -1.32 -7.37
C LEU A 80 -12.16 -2.44 -8.18
N PHE A 81 -11.94 -3.62 -7.61
CA PHE A 81 -11.37 -4.76 -8.32
C PHE A 81 -12.34 -5.37 -9.34
N ASP A 82 -13.64 -5.45 -9.04
CA ASP A 82 -14.64 -6.00 -9.96
C ASP A 82 -14.76 -5.16 -11.23
N LYS A 83 -14.70 -3.83 -11.10
CA LYS A 83 -14.78 -2.89 -12.24
C LYS A 83 -13.48 -2.76 -13.02
N ASN A 84 -12.36 -3.18 -12.44
CA ASN A 84 -11.02 -3.02 -13.00
C ASN A 84 -10.25 -4.34 -12.85
N PRO A 85 -10.63 -5.39 -13.59
CA PRO A 85 -10.06 -6.74 -13.46
C PRO A 85 -8.60 -6.83 -13.86
N GLU A 86 -8.09 -5.87 -14.61
CA GLU A 86 -6.70 -5.78 -15.05
C GLU A 86 -5.71 -5.34 -13.96
N TYR A 87 -6.20 -4.75 -12.86
CA TYR A 87 -5.35 -4.32 -11.75
C TYR A 87 -5.14 -5.44 -10.73
N GLY A 88 -3.88 -5.70 -10.39
CA GLY A 88 -3.49 -6.60 -9.30
C GLY A 88 -3.23 -5.90 -7.99
N ILE A 89 -2.75 -4.63 -8.05
CA ILE A 89 -2.37 -3.81 -6.89
C ILE A 89 -3.02 -2.44 -7.03
N ILE A 90 -3.66 -1.96 -5.96
CA ILE A 90 -4.27 -0.62 -5.92
C ILE A 90 -3.90 0.06 -4.60
N GLY A 91 -3.40 1.31 -4.68
CA GLY A 91 -3.09 2.17 -3.54
C GLY A 91 -3.83 3.50 -3.56
N LEU A 92 -3.35 4.48 -2.80
CA LEU A 92 -3.93 5.81 -2.68
C LEU A 92 -3.07 6.90 -3.31
N ALA A 93 -1.76 6.71 -3.30
CA ALA A 93 -0.78 7.58 -3.92
C ALA A 93 0.34 6.75 -4.55
N GLY A 94 0.99 7.29 -5.55
CA GLY A 94 2.08 6.62 -6.24
C GLY A 94 2.65 7.45 -7.37
N THR A 95 3.53 6.85 -8.17
CA THR A 95 4.15 7.51 -9.32
C THR A 95 4.01 6.69 -10.59
N ASN A 96 3.82 7.37 -11.72
CA ASN A 96 3.85 6.75 -13.06
C ASN A 96 5.23 6.80 -13.73
N SER A 97 6.25 7.29 -13.01
CA SER A 97 7.63 7.34 -13.48
C SER A 97 8.57 7.07 -12.31
N LEU A 98 9.36 6.01 -12.41
CA LEU A 98 10.30 5.61 -11.37
C LEU A 98 11.74 5.86 -11.83
N ILE A 99 12.38 6.91 -11.30
CA ILE A 99 13.75 7.30 -11.65
C ILE A 99 14.76 6.91 -10.58
N SER A 100 14.31 6.68 -9.36
CA SER A 100 15.15 6.23 -8.24
C SER A 100 14.30 5.46 -7.23
N GLY A 101 14.92 4.98 -6.15
CA GLY A 101 14.22 4.41 -5.00
C GLY A 101 13.39 5.41 -4.18
N GLN A 102 13.35 6.67 -4.58
CA GLN A 102 12.54 7.73 -3.97
C GLN A 102 11.38 8.08 -4.89
N TRP A 103 10.26 7.34 -4.82
CA TRP A 103 9.13 7.43 -5.74
C TRP A 103 8.48 8.84 -5.81
N TRP A 104 8.68 9.67 -4.80
CA TRP A 104 8.17 11.06 -4.73
C TRP A 104 9.15 12.12 -5.24
N GLU A 105 10.24 11.72 -5.88
CA GLU A 105 11.28 12.64 -6.37
C GLU A 105 10.77 13.50 -7.54
N LYS A 106 9.97 12.92 -8.44
CA LYS A 106 9.40 13.61 -9.60
C LYS A 106 7.93 13.95 -9.38
N ARG A 107 7.69 15.16 -8.86
CA ARG A 107 6.35 15.60 -8.43
C ARG A 107 5.28 15.51 -9.50
N GLU A 108 5.58 15.87 -10.74
CA GLU A 108 4.66 15.85 -11.87
C GLU A 108 4.22 14.43 -12.27
N SER A 109 4.97 13.42 -11.86
CA SER A 109 4.65 12.00 -12.09
C SER A 109 3.82 11.38 -10.98
N MET A 110 3.66 12.09 -9.85
CA MET A 110 2.90 11.59 -8.71
C MET A 110 1.40 11.66 -8.98
N GLN A 111 0.68 10.64 -8.50
CA GLN A 111 -0.76 10.49 -8.68
C GLN A 111 -1.44 10.17 -7.35
N GLY A 112 -2.72 10.56 -7.22
CA GLY A 112 -3.54 10.25 -6.06
C GLY A 112 -3.41 11.25 -4.92
N GLN A 113 -3.66 10.81 -3.70
CA GLN A 113 -3.65 11.67 -2.51
C GLN A 113 -3.46 10.88 -1.23
N VAL A 114 -2.86 11.52 -0.22
CA VAL A 114 -2.74 10.99 1.15
C VAL A 114 -3.07 12.09 2.15
N GLY A 115 -3.89 11.79 3.15
CA GLY A 115 -4.10 12.66 4.30
C GLY A 115 -2.99 12.47 5.33
N HIS A 116 -2.63 13.54 6.02
CA HIS A 116 -1.63 13.53 7.08
C HIS A 116 -2.17 14.21 8.35
N ILE A 117 -1.72 13.72 9.50
CA ILE A 117 -1.93 14.35 10.80
C ILE A 117 -0.55 14.75 11.34
N ASN A 118 -0.34 16.05 11.55
CA ASN A 118 0.86 16.57 12.19
C ASN A 118 0.47 17.43 13.38
N GLY A 119 0.62 16.88 14.58
CA GLY A 119 0.08 17.46 15.80
C GLY A 119 -1.44 17.62 15.69
N ASN A 120 -1.95 18.85 15.83
CA ASN A 120 -3.39 19.16 15.74
C ASN A 120 -3.85 19.50 14.30
N LYS A 121 -2.97 19.44 13.31
CA LYS A 121 -3.29 19.80 11.92
C LYS A 121 -3.55 18.55 11.10
N LYS A 122 -4.72 18.51 10.42
CA LYS A 122 -5.04 17.56 9.38
C LYS A 122 -4.96 18.25 8.04
N TYR A 123 -4.25 17.65 7.07
CA TYR A 123 -4.17 18.16 5.71
C TYR A 123 -4.08 16.99 4.70
N ILE A 124 -4.37 17.27 3.45
CA ILE A 124 -4.29 16.28 2.36
C ILE A 124 -3.21 16.74 1.38
N SER A 125 -2.22 15.88 1.18
CA SER A 125 -1.27 15.99 0.07
C SER A 125 -1.93 15.46 -1.19
N LYS A 126 -2.33 16.38 -2.06
CA LYS A 126 -2.88 16.06 -3.39
C LYS A 126 -1.73 16.05 -4.40
N TYR A 127 -1.59 14.95 -5.11
CA TYR A 127 -0.60 14.79 -6.17
C TYR A 127 -1.23 14.93 -7.57
N SER A 128 -2.53 14.63 -7.68
CA SER A 128 -3.32 14.86 -8.88
C SER A 128 -4.77 15.24 -8.52
N ASP A 129 -5.55 15.66 -9.49
CA ASP A 129 -6.99 15.85 -9.31
C ASP A 129 -7.69 14.52 -9.05
N SER A 130 -8.90 14.61 -8.48
CA SER A 130 -9.75 13.45 -8.31
C SER A 130 -10.22 12.93 -9.67
N PHE A 131 -10.06 11.62 -9.88
CA PHE A 131 -10.50 10.95 -11.11
C PHE A 131 -11.76 10.07 -10.90
N GLY A 132 -12.50 10.34 -9.84
CA GLY A 132 -13.80 9.71 -9.57
C GLY A 132 -13.69 8.20 -9.37
N ASP A 133 -14.47 7.42 -10.14
CA ASP A 133 -14.51 5.94 -10.06
C ASP A 133 -13.37 5.26 -10.83
N LYS A 134 -12.56 6.02 -11.56
CA LYS A 134 -11.43 5.48 -12.32
C LYS A 134 -10.27 5.16 -11.40
N ILE A 135 -9.45 4.21 -11.84
CA ILE A 135 -8.11 3.95 -11.29
C ILE A 135 -7.12 4.58 -12.26
N LYS A 136 -6.12 5.26 -11.72
CA LYS A 136 -5.03 5.80 -12.51
C LYS A 136 -3.84 4.84 -12.42
N GLU A 137 -3.35 4.41 -13.57
CA GLU A 137 -2.21 3.50 -13.64
C GLU A 137 -0.95 4.20 -13.17
N VAL A 138 -0.15 3.48 -12.39
CA VAL A 138 1.14 3.92 -11.85
C VAL A 138 2.10 2.72 -11.83
N VAL A 139 3.39 2.98 -11.67
CA VAL A 139 4.40 1.93 -11.51
C VAL A 139 4.52 1.49 -10.06
N ILE A 140 4.50 2.46 -9.14
CA ILE A 140 4.71 2.28 -7.70
C ILE A 140 3.57 2.96 -6.94
N ILE A 141 3.15 2.36 -5.85
CA ILE A 141 2.28 3.01 -4.86
C ILE A 141 3.01 3.18 -3.52
N ASP A 142 2.52 4.13 -2.72
CA ASP A 142 2.86 4.25 -1.30
C ASP A 142 2.19 3.10 -0.53
N GLY A 143 2.97 2.38 0.23
CA GLY A 143 2.55 1.14 0.90
C GLY A 143 1.67 1.33 2.13
N LEU A 144 1.45 2.56 2.63
CA LEU A 144 0.66 2.82 3.85
C LEU A 144 -0.75 2.17 3.84
N PHE A 145 -1.33 2.06 2.64
CA PHE A 145 -2.60 1.40 2.38
C PHE A 145 -2.55 0.73 1.00
N MET A 146 -2.31 -0.57 0.99
CA MET A 146 -2.12 -1.35 -0.23
C MET A 146 -3.20 -2.43 -0.34
N MET A 147 -3.93 -2.46 -1.44
CA MET A 147 -4.92 -3.47 -1.77
C MET A 147 -4.35 -4.39 -2.84
N ILE A 148 -4.32 -5.69 -2.59
CA ILE A 148 -3.78 -6.70 -3.50
C ILE A 148 -4.85 -7.75 -3.80
N HIS A 149 -4.99 -8.11 -5.07
CA HIS A 149 -5.76 -9.28 -5.48
C HIS A 149 -4.80 -10.46 -5.71
N LYS A 150 -4.75 -11.41 -4.78
CA LYS A 150 -3.77 -12.52 -4.75
C LYS A 150 -3.65 -13.29 -6.07
N ASN A 151 -4.79 -13.55 -6.71
CA ASN A 151 -4.83 -14.35 -7.94
C ASN A 151 -4.43 -13.56 -9.20
N ARG A 152 -4.14 -12.25 -9.08
CA ARG A 152 -3.72 -11.39 -10.20
C ARG A 152 -2.27 -10.99 -10.10
N VAL A 153 -1.68 -10.99 -8.89
CA VAL A 153 -0.27 -10.69 -8.69
C VAL A 153 0.58 -11.94 -8.95
N LYS A 154 1.79 -11.73 -9.45
CA LYS A 154 2.77 -12.76 -9.76
C LYS A 154 3.89 -12.84 -8.73
N HIS A 155 4.14 -11.74 -8.02
CA HIS A 155 5.18 -11.60 -7.02
C HIS A 155 4.59 -11.18 -5.68
N ASN A 156 5.11 -11.77 -4.61
CA ASN A 156 4.86 -11.38 -3.22
C ASN A 156 5.91 -10.35 -2.76
N PHE A 157 5.87 -9.99 -1.47
CA PHE A 157 6.85 -9.06 -0.90
C PHE A 157 8.25 -9.66 -0.89
N ASP A 158 9.24 -8.90 -1.35
CA ASP A 158 10.63 -9.32 -1.47
C ASP A 158 11.33 -9.28 -0.11
N THR A 159 11.57 -10.44 0.47
CA THR A 159 12.16 -10.58 1.81
C THR A 159 13.65 -10.20 1.90
N ARG A 160 14.28 -9.84 0.78
CA ARG A 160 15.65 -9.28 0.77
C ARG A 160 15.70 -7.87 1.36
N PHE A 161 14.55 -7.17 1.41
CA PHE A 161 14.43 -5.85 2.03
C PHE A 161 14.10 -6.01 3.52
N GLU A 162 15.01 -5.51 4.35
CA GLU A 162 14.94 -5.62 5.81
C GLU A 162 14.25 -4.40 6.45
N GLY A 163 13.68 -4.61 7.64
CA GLY A 163 13.05 -3.56 8.44
C GLY A 163 11.68 -3.15 7.89
N PHE A 164 11.38 -1.85 7.93
CA PHE A 164 10.04 -1.31 7.66
C PHE A 164 9.95 -0.47 6.38
N HIS A 165 11.01 -0.46 5.57
CA HIS A 165 11.10 0.35 4.35
C HIS A 165 11.25 -0.53 3.12
N PHE A 166 10.84 -0.01 1.95
CA PHE A 166 11.01 -0.68 0.67
C PHE A 166 10.29 -2.04 0.56
N TYR A 167 9.19 -2.23 1.27
CA TYR A 167 8.32 -3.39 1.07
C TYR A 167 7.39 -3.19 -0.13
N ASP A 168 7.00 -1.95 -0.39
CA ASP A 168 6.04 -1.51 -1.40
C ASP A 168 6.64 -1.38 -2.81
N LEU A 169 7.85 -0.84 -2.94
CA LEU A 169 8.46 -0.60 -4.25
C LEU A 169 8.74 -1.90 -5.02
N PRO A 170 9.42 -2.92 -4.43
CA PRO A 170 9.74 -4.15 -5.15
C PRO A 170 8.50 -4.92 -5.61
N ILE A 171 7.49 -5.06 -4.75
CA ILE A 171 6.28 -5.80 -5.12
C ILE A 171 5.54 -5.11 -6.27
N CYS A 172 5.46 -3.78 -6.27
CA CYS A 172 4.85 -3.03 -7.35
C CYS A 172 5.66 -3.17 -8.64
N LEU A 173 6.97 -2.91 -8.58
CA LEU A 173 7.86 -2.94 -9.74
C LEU A 173 7.88 -4.32 -10.41
N LEU A 174 8.09 -5.40 -9.64
CA LEU A 174 8.15 -6.75 -10.19
C LEU A 174 6.83 -7.17 -10.83
N ASN A 175 5.71 -6.87 -10.20
CA ASN A 175 4.40 -7.15 -10.77
C ASN A 175 4.15 -6.32 -12.04
N HIS A 176 4.53 -5.04 -12.06
CA HIS A 176 4.40 -4.17 -13.23
C HIS A 176 5.25 -4.70 -14.41
N LEU A 177 6.51 -5.08 -14.18
CA LEU A 177 7.39 -5.65 -15.19
C LEU A 177 6.83 -6.95 -15.82
N ASP A 178 6.09 -7.71 -15.02
CA ASP A 178 5.42 -8.94 -15.50
C ASP A 178 4.00 -8.70 -16.04
N GLY A 179 3.63 -7.44 -16.31
CA GLY A 179 2.40 -7.06 -16.97
C GLY A 179 1.17 -6.98 -16.06
N VAL A 180 1.35 -6.99 -14.73
CA VAL A 180 0.26 -6.75 -13.78
C VAL A 180 0.08 -5.25 -13.58
N LYS A 181 -1.12 -4.73 -13.81
CA LYS A 181 -1.38 -3.32 -13.59
C LYS A 181 -1.37 -2.97 -12.10
N VAL A 182 -0.67 -1.88 -11.80
CA VAL A 182 -0.63 -1.21 -10.51
C VAL A 182 -1.34 0.14 -10.65
N GLY A 183 -2.13 0.54 -9.69
CA GLY A 183 -2.88 1.79 -9.81
C GLY A 183 -3.20 2.46 -8.48
N VAL A 184 -3.72 3.67 -8.57
CA VAL A 184 -4.19 4.46 -7.42
C VAL A 184 -5.64 4.89 -7.58
N THR A 185 -6.32 5.05 -6.44
CA THR A 185 -7.70 5.52 -6.38
C THR A 185 -7.84 6.72 -5.45
N THR A 186 -8.71 7.67 -5.81
CA THR A 186 -9.09 8.81 -4.95
C THR A 186 -10.41 8.58 -4.19
N LYS A 187 -10.99 7.37 -4.30
CA LYS A 187 -12.26 7.01 -3.65
C LYS A 187 -12.15 6.74 -2.16
N ILE A 188 -10.96 6.42 -1.69
CA ILE A 188 -10.69 6.12 -0.29
C ILE A 188 -9.91 7.29 0.30
N LYS A 189 -10.40 7.83 1.40
CA LYS A 189 -9.76 8.90 2.14
C LYS A 189 -9.42 8.42 3.54
N LEU A 190 -8.20 8.65 3.92
CA LEU A 190 -7.67 8.37 5.25
C LEU A 190 -6.58 9.38 5.60
N TYR A 191 -6.20 9.39 6.87
CA TYR A 191 -5.09 10.19 7.37
C TYR A 191 -4.04 9.28 8.00
N HIS A 192 -2.79 9.55 7.70
CA HIS A 192 -1.61 8.92 8.29
C HIS A 192 -1.08 9.79 9.43
N LYS A 193 -0.92 9.22 10.62
CA LYS A 193 -0.49 9.96 11.80
C LYS A 193 1.01 10.18 11.86
N SER A 194 1.79 9.38 11.15
CA SER A 194 3.23 9.57 11.05
C SER A 194 3.62 10.28 9.76
N ILE A 195 4.75 10.95 9.80
CA ILE A 195 5.44 11.48 8.62
C ILE A 195 6.59 10.51 8.36
N GLY A 196 6.65 9.95 7.16
CA GLY A 196 7.70 9.01 6.78
C GLY A 196 9.09 9.58 7.06
N MET A 197 9.98 8.80 7.65
CA MET A 197 11.35 9.18 7.95
C MET A 197 12.31 8.47 7.00
N THR A 198 13.26 9.22 6.45
CA THR A 198 14.38 8.71 5.65
C THR A 198 15.61 8.53 6.54
N ASP A 199 15.62 7.45 7.34
CA ASP A 199 16.71 7.11 8.22
C ASP A 199 17.85 6.35 7.50
N LYS A 200 18.88 5.93 8.25
CA LYS A 200 20.00 5.15 7.69
C LYS A 200 19.56 3.80 7.10
N LYS A 201 18.52 3.18 7.65
CA LYS A 201 17.97 1.91 7.13
C LYS A 201 17.24 2.15 5.82
N TRP A 202 16.48 3.25 5.74
CA TRP A 202 15.84 3.67 4.50
C TRP A 202 16.89 3.90 3.39
N LEU A 203 17.98 4.63 3.70
CA LEU A 203 19.04 4.89 2.73
C LEU A 203 19.75 3.59 2.27
N LYS A 204 20.02 2.65 3.19
CA LYS A 204 20.58 1.33 2.85
C LYS A 204 19.66 0.59 1.87
N ASN A 205 18.37 0.54 2.15
CA ASN A 205 17.40 -0.14 1.29
C ASN A 205 17.23 0.59 -0.06
N LYS A 206 17.31 1.93 -0.07
CA LYS A 206 17.29 2.72 -1.31
C LYS A 206 18.44 2.32 -2.23
N LEU A 207 19.67 2.35 -1.72
CA LEU A 207 20.85 1.98 -2.50
C LEU A 207 20.82 0.54 -2.98
N PHE A 208 20.33 -0.37 -2.13
CA PHE A 208 20.13 -1.77 -2.50
C PHE A 208 19.08 -1.93 -3.60
N PHE A 209 17.94 -1.25 -3.49
CA PHE A 209 16.90 -1.24 -4.50
C PHE A 209 17.42 -0.69 -5.84
N GLU A 210 18.11 0.43 -5.80
CA GLU A 210 18.66 1.06 -7.01
C GLU A 210 19.70 0.16 -7.71
N ALA A 211 20.60 -0.46 -6.96
CA ALA A 211 21.56 -1.40 -7.52
C ALA A 211 20.89 -2.66 -8.11
N LEU A 212 19.86 -3.16 -7.44
CA LEU A 212 19.14 -4.37 -7.88
C LEU A 212 18.32 -4.16 -9.15
N TYR A 213 17.73 -2.97 -9.29
CA TYR A 213 16.79 -2.65 -10.36
C TYR A 213 17.30 -1.54 -11.29
N GLU A 214 18.60 -1.26 -11.31
CA GLU A 214 19.25 -0.19 -12.09
C GLU A 214 18.77 -0.15 -13.55
N LYS A 215 18.69 -1.32 -14.20
CA LYS A 215 18.26 -1.45 -15.60
C LYS A 215 16.82 -1.01 -15.87
N HIS A 216 16.02 -0.92 -14.82
CA HIS A 216 14.60 -0.56 -14.91
C HIS A 216 14.33 0.88 -14.45
N LEU A 217 15.25 1.48 -13.70
CA LEU A 217 15.12 2.87 -13.29
C LEU A 217 15.31 3.79 -14.50
N SER A 218 14.68 4.94 -14.53
CA SER A 218 14.67 5.91 -15.63
C SER A 218 14.01 5.47 -16.95
N LEU A 219 13.75 4.18 -17.16
CA LEU A 219 13.12 3.65 -18.38
C LEU A 219 11.63 3.38 -18.23
N ILE A 220 11.12 3.37 -17.00
CA ILE A 220 9.72 3.03 -16.71
C ILE A 220 8.89 4.29 -16.58
N HIS A 221 8.08 4.54 -17.61
CA HIS A 221 7.08 5.60 -17.67
C HIS A 221 5.76 5.03 -18.20
N ILE A 222 4.65 5.49 -17.67
CA ILE A 222 3.29 5.19 -18.16
C ILE A 222 2.63 6.48 -18.63
#